data_9998a2d556c8841d0b17b0d8f8c290e9
#
_entry.id   9998a2d556c8841d0b17b0d8f8c290e9
#
_cell.length_a   1.000
_cell.length_b   1.000
_cell.length_c   1.000
_cell.angle_alpha   90.00
_cell.angle_beta   90.00
_cell.angle_gamma   90.00
#
_symmetry.space_group_name_H-M   'P 1'
#
loop_
_entity.id
_entity.type
_entity.pdbx_description
1 polymer ?
#
loop_
_entity_poly.entity_id
_entity_poly.type
_entity_poly.pdbx_seq_one_letter_code
_entity_poly.pdbx_strand_id
1 'polypeptide(L)'
;RDLRMSRGLGDVYKRQEWIQAITNILRTFKEQQRKEGVGPYRFERKTNRALDTVTNNGLGNPVKPVGLIISAFRPSDDATTFQFLVPSNFFAVTSLRKSAEILRKVNHNEKLAKECSDLAQEVETALQKYAVYNHPKYGKIYAFEVDGFGNQLLMDDANVPSLLAMPYLGDVDINDPIYQNTRKFVWSEDNPYFFKGSAGEGIGGPHIGYDMVWPMSIMMKAFTSQNDQEIKECIEMLMKTDAGTGFMHESFHKNDPKNFTRAWFAWQNTLFGELILKLVNEGKVDLLNSIDIQ
;
A
#
# COMPACT_ATOMS: atom_id res chain seq x y z
N ARG A 1 26.37 -13.51 -20.78
CA ARG A 1 25.44 -14.26 -19.89
C ARG A 1 24.26 -13.40 -19.49
N ASP A 2 24.49 -12.11 -19.17
CA ASP A 2 23.45 -11.17 -18.70
C ASP A 2 22.47 -10.75 -19.79
N LEU A 3 22.92 -10.64 -21.04
CA LEU A 3 22.04 -10.38 -22.19
C LEU A 3 21.03 -11.51 -22.47
N ARG A 4 21.32 -12.74 -22.03
CA ARG A 4 20.38 -13.87 -22.16
C ARG A 4 19.29 -13.81 -21.07
N MET A 5 19.61 -13.34 -19.87
CA MET A 5 18.63 -13.15 -18.80
C MET A 5 17.68 -12.00 -19.12
N SER A 6 18.19 -10.88 -19.65
CA SER A 6 17.37 -9.76 -20.13
C SER A 6 16.40 -10.17 -21.27
N ARG A 7 16.86 -11.04 -22.20
CA ARG A 7 16.00 -11.64 -23.22
C ARG A 7 14.91 -12.55 -22.62
N GLY A 8 15.23 -13.25 -21.53
CA GLY A 8 14.29 -14.11 -20.82
C GLY A 8 13.11 -13.33 -20.20
N LEU A 9 13.34 -12.15 -19.64
CA LEU A 9 12.27 -11.29 -19.11
C LEU A 9 11.35 -10.79 -20.22
N GLY A 10 11.89 -10.36 -21.38
CA GLY A 10 11.07 -9.99 -22.53
C GLY A 10 10.20 -11.14 -23.04
N ASP A 11 10.68 -12.38 -22.96
CA ASP A 11 9.92 -13.56 -23.36
C ASP A 11 8.81 -13.92 -22.36
N VAL A 12 8.93 -13.58 -21.06
CA VAL A 12 7.87 -13.82 -20.06
C VAL A 12 6.60 -13.08 -20.45
N TYR A 13 6.70 -11.79 -20.79
CA TYR A 13 5.52 -10.99 -21.17
C TYR A 13 4.91 -11.39 -22.53
N LYS A 14 5.63 -12.11 -23.37
CA LYS A 14 5.14 -12.68 -24.64
C LYS A 14 4.42 -14.01 -24.44
N ARG A 15 4.61 -14.67 -23.30
CA ARG A 15 4.01 -15.98 -23.04
C ARG A 15 2.51 -15.91 -22.92
N GLN A 16 1.85 -16.94 -23.42
CA GLN A 16 0.40 -17.08 -23.37
C GLN A 16 -0.11 -17.14 -21.90
N GLU A 17 0.69 -17.70 -20.99
CA GLU A 17 0.37 -17.77 -19.57
C GLU A 17 0.25 -16.38 -18.93
N TRP A 18 1.13 -15.43 -19.30
CA TRP A 18 1.03 -14.06 -18.81
C TRP A 18 -0.26 -13.36 -19.30
N ILE A 19 -0.59 -13.52 -20.60
CA ILE A 19 -1.84 -12.99 -21.17
C ILE A 19 -3.04 -13.60 -20.45
N GLN A 20 -3.00 -14.91 -20.20
CA GLN A 20 -4.07 -15.61 -19.47
C GLN A 20 -4.18 -15.09 -18.02
N ALA A 21 -3.05 -14.82 -17.35
CA ALA A 21 -3.04 -14.25 -16.00
C ALA A 21 -3.70 -12.86 -15.99
N ILE A 22 -3.36 -11.97 -16.93
CA ILE A 22 -4.00 -10.65 -17.03
C ILE A 22 -5.51 -10.77 -17.31
N THR A 23 -5.89 -11.71 -18.20
CA THR A 23 -7.31 -11.99 -18.48
C THR A 23 -8.07 -12.42 -17.23
N ASN A 24 -7.47 -13.30 -16.43
CA ASN A 24 -8.04 -13.76 -15.15
C ASN A 24 -8.12 -12.63 -14.13
N ILE A 25 -7.10 -11.78 -14.02
CA ILE A 25 -7.11 -10.60 -13.14
C ILE A 25 -8.24 -9.65 -13.52
N LEU A 26 -8.40 -9.31 -14.81
CA LEU A 26 -9.49 -8.46 -15.29
C LEU A 26 -10.86 -9.04 -14.94
N ARG A 27 -11.05 -10.36 -15.18
CA ARG A 27 -12.28 -11.04 -14.82
C ARG A 27 -12.56 -10.93 -13.32
N THR A 28 -11.56 -11.26 -12.49
CA THR A 28 -11.68 -11.20 -11.02
C THR A 28 -11.99 -9.79 -10.54
N PHE A 29 -11.31 -8.77 -11.07
CA PHE A 29 -11.58 -7.38 -10.70
C PHE A 29 -13.00 -6.95 -11.05
N LYS A 30 -13.50 -7.31 -12.26
CA LYS A 30 -14.89 -7.03 -12.67
C LYS A 30 -15.91 -7.75 -11.79
N GLU A 31 -15.68 -9.02 -11.44
CA GLU A 31 -16.51 -9.78 -10.48
C GLU A 31 -16.52 -9.11 -9.11
N GLN A 32 -15.35 -8.63 -8.64
CA GLN A 32 -15.21 -7.97 -7.35
C GLN A 32 -15.69 -6.50 -7.34
N GLN A 33 -16.07 -5.93 -8.45
CA GLN A 33 -16.88 -4.69 -8.47
C GLN A 33 -18.34 -4.94 -8.03
N ARG A 34 -18.78 -6.18 -7.99
CA ARG A 34 -20.14 -6.62 -7.56
C ARG A 34 -21.30 -5.94 -8.30
N LYS A 35 -21.11 -5.49 -9.52
CA LYS A 35 -22.17 -4.87 -10.34
C LYS A 35 -23.28 -5.85 -10.70
N GLU A 36 -22.93 -7.11 -10.92
CA GLU A 36 -23.84 -8.19 -11.36
C GLU A 36 -24.22 -9.15 -10.21
N GLY A 37 -23.88 -8.78 -8.96
CA GLY A 37 -24.14 -9.59 -7.77
C GLY A 37 -22.90 -9.78 -6.91
N VAL A 38 -23.03 -10.59 -5.84
CA VAL A 38 -21.99 -10.74 -4.83
C VAL A 38 -20.75 -11.51 -5.30
N GLY A 39 -20.79 -12.12 -6.46
CA GLY A 39 -19.68 -12.90 -7.02
C GLY A 39 -19.45 -14.24 -6.31
N PRO A 40 -18.48 -15.04 -6.81
CA PRO A 40 -18.21 -16.39 -6.30
C PRO A 40 -17.27 -16.42 -5.09
N TYR A 41 -16.56 -15.33 -4.82
CA TYR A 41 -15.48 -15.34 -3.82
C TYR A 41 -16.02 -15.19 -2.39
N ARG A 42 -15.62 -16.13 -1.54
CA ARG A 42 -15.94 -16.18 -0.10
C ARG A 42 -14.72 -16.65 0.65
N PHE A 43 -14.51 -16.12 1.85
CA PHE A 43 -13.45 -16.58 2.72
C PHE A 43 -13.93 -16.59 4.18
N GLU A 44 -13.93 -17.77 4.78
CA GLU A 44 -14.17 -17.96 6.21
C GLU A 44 -13.18 -18.98 6.76
N ARG A 45 -12.74 -18.77 7.99
CA ARG A 45 -12.01 -19.76 8.77
C ARG A 45 -12.40 -19.68 10.24
N LYS A 46 -12.24 -20.79 10.96
CA LYS A 46 -12.38 -20.79 12.42
C LYS A 46 -11.19 -20.08 13.04
N THR A 47 -11.45 -19.05 13.79
CA THR A 47 -10.43 -18.22 14.47
C THR A 47 -11.04 -17.59 15.72
N ASN A 48 -10.20 -17.26 16.70
CA ASN A 48 -10.55 -16.47 17.87
C ASN A 48 -10.28 -14.97 17.68
N ARG A 49 -9.74 -14.58 16.52
CA ARG A 49 -9.44 -13.19 16.16
C ARG A 49 -10.35 -12.73 15.02
N ALA A 50 -11.22 -11.76 15.30
CA ALA A 50 -12.25 -11.31 14.36
C ALA A 50 -11.68 -10.82 13.01
N LEU A 51 -10.48 -10.22 13.00
CA LEU A 51 -9.85 -9.71 11.78
C LEU A 51 -9.23 -10.81 10.89
N ASP A 52 -9.12 -12.04 11.37
CA ASP A 52 -8.55 -13.15 10.59
C ASP A 52 -9.56 -13.83 9.66
N THR A 53 -10.80 -13.39 9.63
CA THR A 53 -11.87 -13.96 8.81
C THR A 53 -12.81 -12.88 8.29
N VAL A 54 -13.50 -13.18 7.20
CA VAL A 54 -14.42 -12.24 6.58
C VAL A 54 -15.83 -12.44 7.12
N THR A 55 -16.51 -11.36 7.47
CA THR A 55 -17.89 -11.38 7.99
C THR A 55 -18.92 -11.80 6.94
N ASN A 56 -20.19 -11.96 7.33
CA ASN A 56 -21.32 -12.25 6.44
C ASN A 56 -21.09 -13.48 5.55
N ASN A 57 -20.79 -14.61 6.17
CA ASN A 57 -20.53 -15.89 5.47
C ASN A 57 -19.43 -15.73 4.40
N GLY A 58 -18.35 -15.02 4.77
CA GLY A 58 -17.20 -14.83 3.90
C GLY A 58 -17.36 -13.79 2.78
N LEU A 59 -18.48 -13.08 2.75
CA LEU A 59 -18.75 -12.04 1.75
C LEU A 59 -18.26 -10.64 2.15
N GLY A 60 -18.05 -10.42 3.46
CA GLY A 60 -17.75 -9.12 4.05
C GLY A 60 -18.98 -8.22 4.21
N ASN A 61 -18.77 -7.02 4.69
CA ASN A 61 -19.84 -6.06 4.90
C ASN A 61 -20.46 -5.59 3.56
N PRO A 62 -21.75 -5.21 3.55
CA PRO A 62 -22.41 -4.76 2.32
C PRO A 62 -21.70 -3.58 1.68
N VAL A 63 -21.66 -3.57 0.35
CA VAL A 63 -21.16 -2.45 -0.44
C VAL A 63 -22.20 -2.02 -1.46
N LYS A 64 -22.19 -0.74 -1.79
CA LYS A 64 -22.89 -0.22 -2.98
C LYS A 64 -21.92 -0.30 -4.16
N PRO A 65 -22.27 -1.05 -5.25
CA PRO A 65 -21.43 -1.09 -6.42
C PRO A 65 -21.30 0.29 -7.08
N VAL A 66 -20.11 0.85 -7.02
CA VAL A 66 -19.82 2.22 -7.51
C VAL A 66 -18.67 2.26 -8.51
N GLY A 67 -18.19 1.08 -8.94
CA GLY A 67 -17.06 0.94 -9.85
C GLY A 67 -15.73 0.66 -9.15
N LEU A 68 -15.68 0.69 -7.80
CA LEU A 68 -14.52 0.26 -7.03
C LEU A 68 -14.46 -1.27 -6.90
N ILE A 69 -13.25 -1.79 -6.67
CA ILE A 69 -12.96 -3.22 -6.53
C ILE A 69 -12.86 -3.53 -5.03
N ILE A 70 -13.56 -4.56 -4.56
CA ILE A 70 -13.47 -4.98 -3.16
C ILE A 70 -12.16 -5.72 -2.87
N SER A 71 -11.67 -5.51 -1.65
CA SER A 71 -10.61 -6.30 -1.02
C SER A 71 -11.17 -6.95 0.23
N ALA A 72 -11.08 -8.27 0.33
CA ALA A 72 -11.52 -9.00 1.53
C ALA A 72 -10.59 -8.71 2.72
N PHE A 73 -9.31 -8.53 2.43
CA PHE A 73 -8.25 -8.27 3.41
C PHE A 73 -7.42 -7.05 3.01
N ARG A 74 -6.84 -6.43 4.03
CA ARG A 74 -5.76 -5.45 3.90
C ARG A 74 -4.44 -6.17 3.60
N PRO A 75 -3.39 -5.45 3.14
CA PRO A 75 -2.05 -6.03 3.00
C PRO A 75 -1.47 -6.61 4.29
N SER A 76 -1.97 -6.18 5.44
CA SER A 76 -1.63 -6.70 6.79
C SER A 76 -2.29 -8.04 7.15
N ASP A 77 -3.04 -8.66 6.24
CA ASP A 77 -3.87 -9.84 6.48
C ASP A 77 -5.09 -9.62 7.40
N ASP A 78 -5.40 -8.38 7.76
CA ASP A 78 -6.61 -8.05 8.50
C ASP A 78 -7.80 -7.84 7.57
N ALA A 79 -8.96 -8.39 7.91
CA ALA A 79 -10.19 -8.21 7.14
C ALA A 79 -10.59 -6.74 7.09
N THR A 80 -11.01 -6.27 5.91
CA THR A 80 -11.50 -4.91 5.70
C THR A 80 -12.82 -4.68 6.44
N THR A 81 -12.99 -3.47 6.97
CA THR A 81 -14.27 -3.02 7.56
C THR A 81 -15.22 -2.55 6.46
N PHE A 82 -14.77 -1.63 5.62
CA PHE A 82 -15.45 -1.24 4.38
C PHE A 82 -14.65 -1.79 3.21
N GLN A 83 -15.29 -2.59 2.36
CA GLN A 83 -14.56 -3.46 1.45
C GLN A 83 -13.86 -2.77 0.28
N PHE A 84 -14.13 -1.51 0.00
CA PHE A 84 -13.34 -0.76 -0.97
C PHE A 84 -12.12 -0.15 -0.29
N LEU A 85 -11.04 -0.92 -0.24
CA LEU A 85 -9.73 -0.48 0.24
C LEU A 85 -9.14 0.51 -0.77
N VAL A 86 -9.08 1.78 -0.40
CA VAL A 86 -8.74 2.89 -1.31
C VAL A 86 -7.32 2.77 -1.86
N PRO A 87 -6.24 2.59 -1.06
CA PRO A 87 -4.89 2.48 -1.62
C PRO A 87 -4.74 1.28 -2.57
N SER A 88 -5.40 0.15 -2.30
CA SER A 88 -5.38 -1.00 -3.22
C SER A 88 -6.13 -0.72 -4.54
N ASN A 89 -7.19 0.09 -4.51
CA ASN A 89 -7.87 0.52 -5.73
C ASN A 89 -7.00 1.47 -6.56
N PHE A 90 -6.26 2.40 -5.97
CA PHE A 90 -5.26 3.20 -6.67
C PHE A 90 -4.17 2.33 -7.29
N PHE A 91 -3.64 1.38 -6.53
CA PHE A 91 -2.64 0.44 -7.05
C PHE A 91 -3.18 -0.42 -8.19
N ALA A 92 -4.47 -0.81 -8.17
CA ALA A 92 -5.11 -1.49 -9.29
C ALA A 92 -5.13 -0.62 -10.55
N VAL A 93 -5.45 0.68 -10.44
CA VAL A 93 -5.42 1.64 -11.57
C VAL A 93 -4.03 1.71 -12.18
N THR A 94 -3.00 1.91 -11.36
CA THR A 94 -1.60 1.99 -11.80
C THR A 94 -1.16 0.70 -12.48
N SER A 95 -1.47 -0.45 -11.89
CA SER A 95 -1.10 -1.76 -12.42
C SER A 95 -1.80 -2.08 -13.74
N LEU A 96 -3.08 -1.75 -13.87
CA LEU A 96 -3.85 -1.93 -15.11
C LEU A 96 -3.31 -1.04 -16.24
N ARG A 97 -2.94 0.21 -15.97
CA ARG A 97 -2.32 1.12 -16.94
C ARG A 97 -0.97 0.58 -17.43
N LYS A 98 -0.10 0.14 -16.52
CA LYS A 98 1.19 -0.49 -16.87
C LYS A 98 0.99 -1.78 -17.66
N SER A 99 0.02 -2.61 -17.28
CA SER A 99 -0.34 -3.83 -18.04
C SER A 99 -0.84 -3.51 -19.45
N ALA A 100 -1.66 -2.47 -19.61
CA ALA A 100 -2.13 -2.02 -20.93
C ALA A 100 -0.96 -1.56 -21.81
N GLU A 101 0.03 -0.87 -21.24
CA GLU A 101 1.23 -0.45 -21.97
C GLU A 101 2.05 -1.67 -22.47
N ILE A 102 2.29 -2.66 -21.60
CA ILE A 102 2.99 -3.90 -21.96
C ILE A 102 2.21 -4.64 -23.06
N LEU A 103 0.88 -4.79 -22.92
CA LEU A 103 0.05 -5.46 -23.89
C LEU A 103 0.13 -4.80 -25.27
N ARG A 104 0.19 -3.46 -25.35
CA ARG A 104 0.36 -2.75 -26.63
C ARG A 104 1.76 -2.93 -27.20
N LYS A 105 2.80 -2.65 -26.40
CA LYS A 105 4.19 -2.59 -26.88
C LYS A 105 4.81 -3.96 -27.14
N VAL A 106 4.47 -4.96 -26.33
CA VAL A 106 5.14 -6.27 -26.34
C VAL A 106 4.26 -7.34 -26.98
N ASN A 107 2.97 -7.39 -26.64
CA ASN A 107 2.07 -8.45 -27.11
C ASN A 107 1.27 -8.06 -28.37
N HIS A 108 1.22 -6.77 -28.73
CA HIS A 108 0.39 -6.24 -29.82
C HIS A 108 -1.09 -6.64 -29.65
N ASN A 109 -1.58 -6.69 -28.40
CA ASN A 109 -2.95 -7.08 -28.06
C ASN A 109 -3.77 -5.85 -27.64
N GLU A 110 -4.19 -5.07 -28.65
CA GLU A 110 -4.96 -3.83 -28.46
C GLU A 110 -6.30 -4.05 -27.73
N LYS A 111 -6.96 -5.19 -27.99
CA LYS A 111 -8.24 -5.50 -27.34
C LYS A 111 -8.09 -5.60 -25.83
N LEU A 112 -7.16 -6.45 -25.36
CA LEU A 112 -6.95 -6.65 -23.92
C LEU A 112 -6.35 -5.41 -23.25
N ALA A 113 -5.48 -4.68 -23.97
CA ALA A 113 -4.94 -3.40 -23.50
C ALA A 113 -6.06 -2.35 -23.29
N LYS A 114 -7.02 -2.29 -24.20
CA LYS A 114 -8.19 -1.41 -24.05
C LYS A 114 -9.03 -1.81 -22.84
N GLU A 115 -9.29 -3.10 -22.63
CA GLU A 115 -10.04 -3.57 -21.47
C GLU A 115 -9.37 -3.19 -20.14
N CYS A 116 -8.03 -3.30 -20.05
CA CYS A 116 -7.26 -2.81 -18.89
C CYS A 116 -7.42 -1.29 -18.69
N SER A 117 -7.29 -0.52 -19.78
CA SER A 117 -7.41 0.95 -19.72
C SER A 117 -8.82 1.41 -19.35
N ASP A 118 -9.85 0.77 -19.88
CA ASP A 118 -11.24 1.11 -19.58
C ASP A 118 -11.57 0.84 -18.10
N LEU A 119 -11.13 -0.31 -17.57
CA LEU A 119 -11.34 -0.63 -16.15
C LEU A 119 -10.53 0.32 -15.24
N ALA A 120 -9.29 0.64 -15.60
CA ALA A 120 -8.50 1.62 -14.86
C ALA A 120 -9.18 2.99 -14.79
N GLN A 121 -9.72 3.47 -15.91
CA GLN A 121 -10.43 4.74 -15.97
C GLN A 121 -11.72 4.73 -15.14
N GLU A 122 -12.44 3.63 -15.15
CA GLU A 122 -13.65 3.47 -14.34
C GLU A 122 -13.34 3.54 -12.85
N VAL A 123 -12.34 2.76 -12.39
CA VAL A 123 -11.93 2.72 -10.98
C VAL A 123 -11.41 4.08 -10.53
N GLU A 124 -10.60 4.75 -11.35
CA GLU A 124 -10.09 6.09 -11.04
C GLU A 124 -11.22 7.11 -10.88
N THR A 125 -12.20 7.10 -11.79
CA THR A 125 -13.37 7.98 -11.70
C THR A 125 -14.16 7.73 -10.41
N ALA A 126 -14.29 6.47 -10.02
CA ALA A 126 -14.95 6.10 -8.76
C ALA A 126 -14.13 6.53 -7.53
N LEU A 127 -12.79 6.40 -7.55
CA LEU A 127 -11.92 6.89 -6.48
C LEU A 127 -12.06 8.40 -6.26
N GLN A 128 -12.01 9.19 -7.33
CA GLN A 128 -12.18 10.64 -7.24
C GLN A 128 -13.51 11.05 -6.61
N LYS A 129 -14.56 10.26 -6.83
CA LYS A 129 -15.91 10.56 -6.35
C LYS A 129 -16.17 10.06 -4.92
N TYR A 130 -15.65 8.89 -4.56
CA TYR A 130 -16.05 8.20 -3.33
C TYR A 130 -14.93 8.09 -2.28
N ALA A 131 -13.66 8.26 -2.67
CA ALA A 131 -12.54 8.09 -1.77
C ALA A 131 -12.09 9.39 -1.08
N VAL A 132 -12.56 10.55 -1.54
CA VAL A 132 -12.16 11.85 -1.00
C VAL A 132 -13.10 12.28 0.11
N TYR A 133 -12.52 12.65 1.26
CA TYR A 133 -13.22 13.17 2.43
C TYR A 133 -12.80 14.61 2.75
N ASN A 134 -13.75 15.46 3.09
CA ASN A 134 -13.46 16.83 3.55
C ASN A 134 -13.25 16.83 5.07
N HIS A 135 -12.02 16.64 5.49
CA HIS A 135 -11.67 16.62 6.90
C HIS A 135 -11.62 18.05 7.48
N PRO A 136 -12.22 18.32 8.66
CA PRO A 136 -12.32 19.68 9.21
C PRO A 136 -10.97 20.35 9.50
N LYS A 137 -9.93 19.55 9.81
CA LYS A 137 -8.58 20.04 10.14
C LYS A 137 -7.62 20.05 8.96
N TYR A 138 -7.71 19.05 8.06
CA TYR A 138 -6.74 18.84 6.98
C TYR A 138 -7.24 19.24 5.60
N GLY A 139 -8.53 19.56 5.45
CA GLY A 139 -9.15 19.77 4.15
C GLY A 139 -9.44 18.45 3.44
N LYS A 140 -9.33 18.41 2.11
CA LYS A 140 -9.54 17.16 1.36
C LYS A 140 -8.43 16.17 1.64
N ILE A 141 -8.81 14.94 2.07
CA ILE A 141 -7.93 13.79 2.27
C ILE A 141 -8.52 12.55 1.59
N TYR A 142 -7.71 11.54 1.35
CA TYR A 142 -8.19 10.21 0.98
C TYR A 142 -8.60 9.44 2.23
N ALA A 143 -9.77 8.78 2.18
CA ALA A 143 -10.16 7.78 3.16
C ALA A 143 -9.39 6.49 2.93
N PHE A 144 -9.20 5.67 3.97
CA PHE A 144 -8.52 4.37 3.86
C PHE A 144 -9.44 3.30 3.26
N GLU A 145 -10.69 3.24 3.74
CA GLU A 145 -11.71 2.33 3.23
C GLU A 145 -13.03 3.08 3.03
N VAL A 146 -13.82 2.65 2.04
CA VAL A 146 -15.18 3.16 1.79
C VAL A 146 -16.11 2.02 1.41
N ASP A 147 -17.44 2.25 1.51
CA ASP A 147 -18.48 1.24 1.21
C ASP A 147 -19.37 1.61 0.01
N GLY A 148 -19.22 2.82 -0.54
CA GLY A 148 -20.06 3.35 -1.61
C GLY A 148 -21.42 3.89 -1.17
N PHE A 149 -21.85 3.65 0.08
CA PHE A 149 -23.07 4.25 0.67
C PHE A 149 -22.81 5.64 1.28
N GLY A 150 -21.54 6.01 1.46
CA GLY A 150 -21.12 7.28 2.03
C GLY A 150 -20.37 7.12 3.35
N ASN A 151 -20.18 5.90 3.85
CA ASN A 151 -19.35 5.64 5.00
C ASN A 151 -17.88 5.57 4.61
N GLN A 152 -17.01 6.06 5.50
CA GLN A 152 -15.58 6.19 5.28
C GLN A 152 -14.82 5.83 6.56
N LEU A 153 -13.74 5.08 6.43
CA LEU A 153 -12.82 4.77 7.51
C LEU A 153 -11.59 5.66 7.35
N LEU A 154 -11.35 6.50 8.36
CA LEU A 154 -10.25 7.45 8.40
C LEU A 154 -9.14 6.90 9.27
N MET A 155 -8.15 6.30 8.65
CA MET A 155 -6.93 5.77 9.25
C MET A 155 -5.89 5.55 8.15
N ASP A 156 -4.74 5.05 8.49
CA ASP A 156 -3.84 4.33 7.60
C ASP A 156 -3.30 3.09 8.33
N ASP A 157 -2.89 2.09 7.56
CA ASP A 157 -2.19 0.88 8.00
C ASP A 157 -0.81 0.91 7.35
N ALA A 158 0.22 0.52 8.11
CA ALA A 158 1.61 0.60 7.64
C ALA A 158 1.91 -0.27 6.42
N ASN A 159 1.13 -1.32 6.20
CA ASN A 159 1.41 -2.32 5.16
C ASN A 159 1.03 -1.81 3.77
N VAL A 160 1.97 -1.90 2.84
CA VAL A 160 1.84 -1.41 1.46
C VAL A 160 1.03 -2.39 0.60
N PRO A 161 0.01 -1.92 -0.15
CA PRO A 161 -0.44 -0.54 -0.40
C PRO A 161 -1.08 0.15 0.80
N SER A 162 -0.61 1.36 1.13
CA SER A 162 -1.12 2.24 2.17
C SER A 162 -1.35 3.65 1.61
N LEU A 163 -2.07 4.50 2.33
CA LEU A 163 -2.26 5.89 1.91
C LEU A 163 -0.92 6.65 1.85
N LEU A 164 -0.04 6.40 2.81
CA LEU A 164 1.30 7.01 2.84
C LEU A 164 2.15 6.57 1.64
N ALA A 165 2.02 5.31 1.19
CA ALA A 165 2.83 4.73 0.12
C ALA A 165 2.39 5.09 -1.31
N MET A 166 1.28 5.80 -1.51
CA MET A 166 0.71 6.02 -2.84
C MET A 166 1.69 6.60 -3.87
N PRO A 167 2.54 7.62 -3.58
CA PRO A 167 3.52 8.10 -4.54
C PRO A 167 4.64 7.08 -4.83
N TYR A 168 5.05 6.29 -3.85
CA TYR A 168 6.05 5.22 -4.04
C TYR A 168 5.56 4.18 -5.06
N LEU A 169 4.28 3.84 -5.04
CA LEU A 169 3.65 2.92 -5.99
C LEU A 169 3.38 3.57 -7.37
N GLY A 170 3.48 4.90 -7.47
CA GLY A 170 3.14 5.67 -8.66
C GLY A 170 1.64 5.88 -8.84
N ASP A 171 0.89 5.85 -7.75
CA ASP A 171 -0.57 5.96 -7.75
C ASP A 171 -1.04 7.40 -7.84
N VAL A 172 -0.29 8.32 -7.20
CA VAL A 172 -0.53 9.76 -7.22
C VAL A 172 0.79 10.52 -7.33
N ASP A 173 0.73 11.76 -7.80
CA ASP A 173 1.88 12.66 -7.74
C ASP A 173 2.18 13.02 -6.28
N ILE A 174 3.48 13.06 -5.93
CA ILE A 174 3.91 13.42 -4.57
C ILE A 174 3.46 14.83 -4.15
N ASN A 175 3.22 15.73 -5.11
CA ASN A 175 2.75 17.08 -4.89
C ASN A 175 1.22 17.21 -5.00
N ASP A 176 0.48 16.12 -5.20
CA ASP A 176 -0.98 16.16 -5.20
C ASP A 176 -1.49 16.76 -3.88
N PRO A 177 -2.31 17.83 -3.91
CA PRO A 177 -2.74 18.51 -2.69
C PRO A 177 -3.56 17.62 -1.75
N ILE A 178 -4.35 16.68 -2.29
CA ILE A 178 -5.14 15.75 -1.47
C ILE A 178 -4.20 14.75 -0.80
N TYR A 179 -3.21 14.24 -1.54
CA TYR A 179 -2.19 13.38 -0.96
C TYR A 179 -1.37 14.09 0.12
N GLN A 180 -0.94 15.33 -0.10
CA GLN A 180 -0.18 16.10 0.90
C GLN A 180 -0.98 16.33 2.18
N ASN A 181 -2.27 16.57 2.08
CA ASN A 181 -3.16 16.65 3.24
C ASN A 181 -3.33 15.28 3.91
N THR A 182 -3.49 14.22 3.13
CA THR A 182 -3.57 12.83 3.61
C THR A 182 -2.30 12.45 4.35
N ARG A 183 -1.13 12.77 3.80
CA ARG A 183 0.18 12.52 4.42
C ARG A 183 0.31 13.17 5.80
N LYS A 184 -0.18 14.42 5.94
CA LYS A 184 -0.23 15.12 7.24
C LYS A 184 -1.19 14.46 8.22
N PHE A 185 -2.34 14.00 7.73
CA PHE A 185 -3.34 13.30 8.55
C PHE A 185 -2.81 11.95 9.05
N VAL A 186 -2.31 11.10 8.17
CA VAL A 186 -1.87 9.75 8.54
C VAL A 186 -0.64 9.75 9.45
N TRP A 187 0.20 10.80 9.38
CA TRP A 187 1.35 10.99 10.27
C TRP A 187 1.02 11.95 11.43
N SER A 188 -0.12 11.74 12.07
CA SER A 188 -0.59 12.53 13.21
C SER A 188 -1.45 11.68 14.13
N GLU A 189 -1.70 12.17 15.35
CA GLU A 189 -2.57 11.52 16.35
C GLU A 189 -4.05 11.42 15.93
N ASP A 190 -4.45 12.08 14.85
CA ASP A 190 -5.78 11.92 14.26
C ASP A 190 -5.90 10.59 13.48
N ASN A 191 -4.79 9.96 13.11
CA ASN A 191 -4.77 8.57 12.68
C ASN A 191 -4.68 7.66 13.93
N PRO A 192 -5.69 6.80 14.20
CA PRO A 192 -5.72 5.98 15.42
C PRO A 192 -4.59 4.95 15.51
N TYR A 193 -3.85 4.72 14.43
CA TYR A 193 -2.70 3.81 14.37
C TYR A 193 -1.37 4.52 14.19
N PHE A 194 -1.33 5.84 14.31
CA PHE A 194 -0.08 6.57 14.48
C PHE A 194 0.34 6.51 15.95
N PHE A 195 1.55 6.06 16.20
CA PHE A 195 2.12 5.94 17.53
C PHE A 195 3.39 6.75 17.65
N LYS A 196 3.56 7.41 18.78
CA LYS A 196 4.75 8.22 19.10
C LYS A 196 5.19 7.93 20.51
N GLY A 197 6.49 7.71 20.70
CA GLY A 197 7.08 7.42 22.00
C GLY A 197 8.57 7.73 22.05
N SER A 198 9.23 7.27 23.12
CA SER A 198 10.65 7.53 23.37
C SER A 198 11.61 6.80 22.44
N ALA A 199 11.20 5.66 21.85
CA ALA A 199 12.02 4.93 20.89
C ALA A 199 11.85 5.45 19.46
N GLY A 200 10.61 5.85 19.09
CA GLY A 200 10.32 6.34 17.75
C GLY A 200 8.86 6.66 17.55
N GLU A 201 8.54 7.05 16.33
CA GLU A 201 7.16 7.33 15.88
C GLU A 201 6.89 6.71 14.52
N GLY A 202 5.64 6.37 14.25
CA GLY A 202 5.22 5.84 12.96
C GLY A 202 3.83 5.23 12.99
N ILE A 203 3.44 4.70 11.83
CA ILE A 203 2.14 4.05 11.68
C ILE A 203 2.31 2.57 12.02
N GLY A 204 1.36 2.04 12.76
CA GLY A 204 1.19 0.63 13.05
C GLY A 204 0.02 0.03 12.26
N GLY A 205 -0.85 -0.64 12.97
CA GLY A 205 -2.06 -1.25 12.42
C GLY A 205 -2.73 -2.16 13.45
N PRO A 206 -3.96 -2.58 13.21
CA PRO A 206 -4.66 -3.47 14.13
C PRO A 206 -4.04 -4.89 14.17
N HIS A 207 -3.24 -5.26 13.18
CA HIS A 207 -2.66 -6.60 13.02
C HIS A 207 -1.82 -7.01 14.23
N ILE A 208 -0.96 -6.12 14.72
CA ILE A 208 -0.03 -6.37 15.83
C ILE A 208 -0.42 -5.64 17.12
N GLY A 209 -1.52 -4.86 17.10
CA GLY A 209 -2.05 -4.14 18.25
C GLY A 209 -1.51 -2.73 18.42
N TYR A 210 -1.94 -2.09 19.53
CA TYR A 210 -1.59 -0.70 19.82
C TYR A 210 -0.14 -0.55 20.25
N ASP A 211 0.39 0.67 20.05
CA ASP A 211 1.73 1.11 20.45
C ASP A 211 2.90 0.42 19.70
N MET A 212 2.57 -0.42 18.72
CA MET A 212 3.54 -1.10 17.86
C MET A 212 3.70 -0.36 16.54
N VAL A 213 4.88 0.17 16.29
CA VAL A 213 5.26 0.88 15.07
C VAL A 213 5.85 -0.10 14.06
N TRP A 214 5.42 -0.02 12.81
CA TRP A 214 6.04 -0.77 11.72
C TRP A 214 7.15 0.06 11.08
N PRO A 215 8.40 -0.44 11.03
CA PRO A 215 9.50 0.20 10.29
C PRO A 215 9.13 0.55 8.84
N MET A 216 8.25 -0.24 8.22
CA MET A 216 7.74 0.00 6.86
C MET A 216 7.12 1.40 6.71
N SER A 217 6.37 1.88 7.70
CA SER A 217 5.77 3.22 7.64
C SER A 217 6.83 4.33 7.65
N ILE A 218 7.91 4.13 8.42
CA ILE A 218 9.05 5.07 8.48
C ILE A 218 9.77 5.08 7.13
N MET A 219 9.97 3.90 6.52
CA MET A 219 10.54 3.80 5.17
C MET A 219 9.65 4.50 4.14
N MET A 220 8.32 4.29 4.17
CA MET A 220 7.41 4.95 3.25
C MET A 220 7.40 6.47 3.45
N LYS A 221 7.54 6.97 4.69
CA LYS A 221 7.73 8.40 4.95
C LYS A 221 8.98 8.93 4.27
N ALA A 222 10.10 8.21 4.34
CA ALA A 222 11.33 8.56 3.65
C ALA A 222 11.21 8.47 2.12
N PHE A 223 10.63 7.40 1.59
CA PHE A 223 10.41 7.20 0.14
C PHE A 223 9.56 8.32 -0.49
N THR A 224 8.61 8.85 0.27
CA THR A 224 7.66 9.89 -0.17
C THR A 224 8.01 11.27 0.36
N SER A 225 9.26 11.49 0.78
CA SER A 225 9.77 12.79 1.21
C SER A 225 10.62 13.43 0.12
N GLN A 226 10.50 14.76 0.01
CA GLN A 226 11.39 15.62 -0.78
C GLN A 226 12.35 16.42 0.11
N ASN A 227 12.31 16.20 1.42
CA ASN A 227 13.10 16.89 2.42
C ASN A 227 14.21 15.99 2.94
N ASP A 228 15.46 16.34 2.67
CA ASP A 228 16.64 15.57 3.06
C ASP A 228 16.76 15.39 4.57
N GLN A 229 16.35 16.39 5.35
CA GLN A 229 16.37 16.29 6.82
C GLN A 229 15.34 15.25 7.31
N GLU A 230 14.13 15.24 6.75
CA GLU A 230 13.11 14.22 7.07
C GLU A 230 13.57 12.81 6.69
N ILE A 231 14.22 12.66 5.53
CA ILE A 231 14.78 11.36 5.09
C ILE A 231 15.85 10.89 6.07
N LYS A 232 16.76 11.78 6.46
CA LYS A 232 17.81 11.49 7.44
C LYS A 232 17.23 11.03 8.77
N GLU A 233 16.28 11.77 9.34
CA GLU A 233 15.60 11.44 10.58
C GLU A 233 14.89 10.06 10.53
N CYS A 234 14.28 9.73 9.41
CA CYS A 234 13.67 8.42 9.21
C CYS A 234 14.71 7.30 9.23
N ILE A 235 15.86 7.46 8.57
CA ILE A 235 16.91 6.44 8.55
C ILE A 235 17.56 6.31 9.93
N GLU A 236 17.86 7.40 10.61
CA GLU A 236 18.39 7.38 11.98
C GLU A 236 17.43 6.66 12.94
N MET A 237 16.12 6.90 12.81
CA MET A 237 15.11 6.22 13.61
C MET A 237 15.09 4.71 13.32
N LEU A 238 15.14 4.29 12.04
CA LEU A 238 15.21 2.88 11.66
C LEU A 238 16.43 2.19 12.24
N MET A 239 17.59 2.86 12.24
CA MET A 239 18.84 2.31 12.77
C MET A 239 18.82 2.22 14.29
N LYS A 240 18.20 3.18 14.99
CA LYS A 240 18.10 3.18 16.46
C LYS A 240 17.06 2.17 17.00
N THR A 241 16.17 1.68 16.15
CA THR A 241 15.09 0.76 16.55
C THR A 241 15.30 -0.68 16.10
N ASP A 242 16.51 -1.03 15.62
CA ASP A 242 16.90 -2.39 15.26
C ASP A 242 17.23 -3.29 16.47
N ALA A 243 17.17 -2.74 17.68
CA ALA A 243 17.49 -3.42 18.96
C ALA A 243 18.88 -4.07 19.00
N GLY A 244 19.83 -3.60 18.18
CA GLY A 244 21.18 -4.15 18.03
C GLY A 244 21.25 -5.46 17.26
N THR A 245 20.20 -5.80 16.52
CA THR A 245 20.15 -7.03 15.70
C THR A 245 20.74 -6.82 14.28
N GLY A 246 20.84 -5.58 13.84
CA GLY A 246 21.23 -5.23 12.48
C GLY A 246 20.15 -5.52 11.42
N PHE A 247 18.91 -5.80 11.84
CA PHE A 247 17.81 -6.14 10.96
C PHE A 247 16.54 -5.32 11.24
N MET A 248 15.75 -5.10 10.22
CA MET A 248 14.41 -4.54 10.36
C MET A 248 13.44 -5.61 10.87
N HIS A 249 12.78 -5.31 11.99
CA HIS A 249 11.73 -6.14 12.60
C HIS A 249 10.40 -5.98 11.84
N GLU A 250 9.42 -6.84 12.11
CA GLU A 250 8.05 -6.61 11.65
C GLU A 250 7.48 -5.34 12.30
N SER A 251 7.63 -5.21 13.62
CA SER A 251 7.25 -4.02 14.37
C SER A 251 8.07 -3.88 15.65
N PHE A 252 8.10 -2.69 16.22
CA PHE A 252 8.70 -2.40 17.53
C PHE A 252 7.75 -1.53 18.37
N HIS A 253 7.85 -1.67 19.70
CA HIS A 253 7.05 -0.86 20.61
C HIS A 253 7.59 0.58 20.67
N LYS A 254 6.71 1.57 20.57
CA LYS A 254 7.06 3.01 20.50
C LYS A 254 7.99 3.53 21.60
N ASN A 255 8.02 2.88 22.77
CA ASN A 255 8.84 3.28 23.90
C ASN A 255 10.01 2.33 24.21
N ASP A 256 10.03 1.13 23.61
CA ASP A 256 11.06 0.11 23.85
C ASP A 256 11.37 -0.66 22.56
N PRO A 257 12.49 -0.36 21.88
CA PRO A 257 12.85 -1.03 20.64
C PRO A 257 13.17 -2.52 20.82
N LYS A 258 13.44 -2.98 22.07
CA LYS A 258 13.68 -4.40 22.35
C LYS A 258 12.39 -5.21 22.43
N ASN A 259 11.25 -4.55 22.60
CA ASN A 259 9.94 -5.18 22.48
C ASN A 259 9.48 -5.14 21.02
N PHE A 260 9.85 -6.14 20.25
CA PHE A 260 9.57 -6.24 18.83
C PHE A 260 8.91 -7.57 18.46
N THR A 261 8.22 -7.58 17.32
CA THR A 261 7.72 -8.81 16.67
C THR A 261 8.65 -9.19 15.53
N ARG A 262 8.87 -10.50 15.32
CA ARG A 262 9.72 -11.08 14.26
C ARG A 262 11.07 -10.35 14.12
N ALA A 263 12.11 -10.89 14.73
CA ALA A 263 13.47 -10.32 14.75
C ALA A 263 14.02 -9.99 13.34
N TRP A 264 13.60 -10.72 12.33
CA TRP A 264 13.91 -10.50 10.92
C TRP A 264 12.64 -10.61 10.10
N PHE A 265 12.32 -9.58 9.33
CA PHE A 265 11.16 -9.55 8.47
C PHE A 265 11.57 -9.18 7.04
N ALA A 266 11.47 -10.14 6.12
CA ALA A 266 12.01 -10.04 4.75
C ALA A 266 11.53 -8.79 4.02
N TRP A 267 10.24 -8.51 4.06
CA TRP A 267 9.64 -7.38 3.37
C TRP A 267 10.28 -6.05 3.80
N GLN A 268 10.45 -5.83 5.09
CA GLN A 268 11.04 -4.59 5.59
C GLN A 268 12.54 -4.50 5.33
N ASN A 269 13.27 -5.59 5.45
CA ASN A 269 14.71 -5.59 5.13
C ASN A 269 14.96 -5.30 3.63
N THR A 270 14.12 -5.83 2.75
CA THR A 270 14.22 -5.53 1.30
C THR A 270 13.86 -4.08 0.98
N LEU A 271 12.81 -3.53 1.60
CA LEU A 271 12.43 -2.12 1.44
C LEU A 271 13.51 -1.17 1.98
N PHE A 272 14.14 -1.50 3.10
CA PHE A 272 15.27 -0.70 3.61
C PHE A 272 16.42 -0.69 2.61
N GLY A 273 16.80 -1.86 2.08
CA GLY A 273 17.83 -1.95 1.03
C GLY A 273 17.45 -1.15 -0.22
N GLU A 274 16.19 -1.19 -0.65
CA GLU A 274 15.69 -0.40 -1.78
C GLU A 274 15.77 1.11 -1.50
N LEU A 275 15.40 1.56 -0.28
CA LEU A 275 15.52 2.96 0.13
C LEU A 275 16.97 3.45 0.01
N ILE A 276 17.94 2.70 0.51
CA ILE A 276 19.35 3.06 0.41
C ILE A 276 19.80 3.13 -1.06
N LEU A 277 19.45 2.12 -1.87
CA LEU A 277 19.78 2.11 -3.30
C LEU A 277 19.14 3.29 -4.05
N LYS A 278 17.89 3.65 -3.74
CA LYS A 278 17.22 4.83 -4.29
C LYS A 278 18.04 6.09 -4.01
N LEU A 279 18.41 6.31 -2.76
CA LEU A 279 19.17 7.50 -2.36
C LEU A 279 20.54 7.57 -3.04
N VAL A 280 21.25 6.44 -3.17
CA VAL A 280 22.51 6.36 -3.93
C VAL A 280 22.28 6.73 -5.39
N ASN A 281 21.25 6.17 -6.04
CA ASN A 281 20.92 6.44 -7.43
C ASN A 281 20.49 7.91 -7.67
N GLU A 282 19.92 8.57 -6.65
CA GLU A 282 19.57 9.99 -6.68
C GLU A 282 20.75 10.92 -6.35
N GLY A 283 21.95 10.38 -6.14
CA GLY A 283 23.14 11.16 -5.82
C GLY A 283 23.20 11.67 -4.38
N LYS A 284 22.39 11.11 -3.46
CA LYS A 284 22.32 11.53 -2.05
C LYS A 284 23.31 10.78 -1.14
N VAL A 285 24.48 10.42 -1.65
CA VAL A 285 25.52 9.70 -0.89
C VAL A 285 26.03 10.55 0.29
N ASP A 286 26.16 11.86 0.11
CA ASP A 286 26.58 12.77 1.19
C ASP A 286 25.55 12.80 2.34
N LEU A 287 24.27 12.73 2.03
CA LEU A 287 23.20 12.58 3.01
C LEU A 287 23.37 11.29 3.83
N LEU A 288 23.59 10.16 3.14
CA LEU A 288 23.82 8.87 3.81
C LEU A 288 25.06 8.91 4.71
N ASN A 289 26.16 9.50 4.25
CA ASN A 289 27.40 9.65 5.03
C ASN A 289 27.26 10.62 6.22
N SER A 290 26.24 11.47 6.21
CA SER A 290 25.96 12.40 7.32
C SER A 290 25.12 11.81 8.45
N ILE A 291 24.64 10.57 8.28
CA ILE A 291 23.82 9.88 9.28
C ILE A 291 24.70 9.46 10.44
N ASP A 292 24.31 9.87 11.65
CA ASP A 292 25.01 9.52 12.86
C ASP A 292 24.54 8.14 13.37
N ILE A 293 25.47 7.19 13.42
CA ILE A 293 25.24 5.80 13.84
C ILE A 293 25.65 5.62 15.33
N GLN A 294 25.37 6.61 16.19
CA GLN A 294 25.69 6.47 17.63
C GLN A 294 24.65 5.66 18.41
#